data_16bd189956b89a05a0919467e9bced6c
#
_entry.id   16bd189956b89a05a0919467e9bced6c
#
_cell.length_a   1.000
_cell.length_b   1.000
_cell.length_c   1.000
_cell.angle_alpha   90.00
_cell.angle_beta   90.00
_cell.angle_gamma   90.00
#
_symmetry.space_group_name_H-M   'P 1'
#
loop_
_entity.id
_entity.type
_entity.pdbx_description
1 polymer ?
#
loop_
_entity_poly.entity_id
_entity_poly.type
_entity_poly.pdbx_seq_one_letter_code
_entity_poly.pdbx_strand_id
1 'polypeptide(L)'
;MGRIIVIEDNPVFCDHVCGMLEKAGYKTRTAYDCAGARRLLEELDEEDIIVSDLRLPDGECTEVLERMREAGIRNPFVIMTDYAQVASAVSSMRLGAEDYIPKTLLQEKLLPRISELVRKSERRHTMPILERRSAAFRTIDRRISLVAPTDIGVLILGENGTGKEHVAEKIHAQSTRQKGPFVAIDCGMLTRELAASELFGYEKGAFTGAITGKKGCMAEADGGTLFLDEVGNLPAEVQQKLLRALQTKCYRPTGCTRERKADVRIVAATNENLEKAVEEGRFRRDLYHRLKEFVIKIPPLRECREDILPLAEFFRELANEELGRHTEGFDKEAEKELMRRMWAGNVRELKQTVRSAVLLAEGRLIGADRLEAESTAQAGSSLLLKDGNAERERIVRALAQADGNREMTAGLLGISRTTLYNKMKEYGIMQKKSEK
;
A
#
# COMPACT_ATOMS: atom_id res chain seq x y z
N MET A 1 26.15 5.49 -3.82
CA MET A 1 25.62 6.13 -5.04
C MET A 1 25.73 5.13 -6.19
N GLY A 2 24.61 4.64 -6.68
CA GLY A 2 24.55 3.68 -7.76
C GLY A 2 25.14 4.21 -9.07
N ARG A 3 25.46 3.31 -9.98
CA ARG A 3 25.95 3.63 -11.32
C ARG A 3 24.77 3.78 -12.27
N ILE A 4 24.96 4.54 -13.35
CA ILE A 4 23.99 4.61 -14.43
C ILE A 4 24.54 3.84 -15.63
N ILE A 5 23.81 2.80 -16.05
CA ILE A 5 24.19 1.98 -17.20
C ILE A 5 23.48 2.55 -18.43
N VAL A 6 24.28 3.06 -19.37
CA VAL A 6 23.79 3.63 -20.62
C VAL A 6 23.97 2.59 -21.72
N ILE A 7 22.86 2.23 -22.38
CA ILE A 7 22.82 1.25 -23.47
C ILE A 7 22.40 1.99 -24.74
N GLU A 8 23.35 2.19 -25.66
CA GLU A 8 23.14 3.00 -26.86
C GLU A 8 24.14 2.54 -27.93
N ASP A 9 23.65 2.21 -29.12
CA ASP A 9 24.47 1.69 -30.21
C ASP A 9 25.30 2.76 -30.92
N ASN A 10 24.85 4.02 -30.88
CA ASN A 10 25.59 5.15 -31.43
C ASN A 10 26.63 5.66 -30.41
N PRO A 11 27.97 5.46 -30.65
CA PRO A 11 28.99 5.85 -29.69
C PRO A 11 28.98 7.36 -29.38
N VAL A 12 28.74 8.20 -30.38
CA VAL A 12 28.73 9.66 -30.20
C VAL A 12 27.57 10.10 -29.32
N PHE A 13 26.41 9.49 -29.51
CA PHE A 13 25.25 9.78 -28.68
C PHE A 13 25.39 9.20 -27.27
N CYS A 14 25.98 8.00 -27.17
CA CYS A 14 26.32 7.37 -25.88
C CYS A 14 27.25 8.29 -25.06
N ASP A 15 28.34 8.79 -25.67
CA ASP A 15 29.28 9.71 -25.03
C ASP A 15 28.59 11.02 -24.62
N HIS A 16 27.65 11.53 -25.43
CA HIS A 16 26.88 12.72 -25.09
C HIS A 16 26.02 12.49 -23.83
N VAL A 17 25.30 11.37 -23.76
CA VAL A 17 24.47 11.02 -22.59
C VAL A 17 25.34 10.80 -21.36
N CYS A 18 26.43 10.04 -21.48
CA CYS A 18 27.38 9.82 -20.38
C CYS A 18 27.97 11.14 -19.88
N GLY A 19 28.44 11.99 -20.78
CA GLY A 19 29.00 13.30 -20.41
C GLY A 19 28.01 14.22 -19.70
N MET A 20 26.73 14.14 -20.04
CA MET A 20 25.67 14.87 -19.35
C MET A 20 25.45 14.32 -17.93
N LEU A 21 25.42 13.01 -17.76
CA LEU A 21 25.25 12.35 -16.47
C LEU A 21 26.46 12.55 -15.56
N GLU A 22 27.67 12.45 -16.10
CA GLU A 22 28.94 12.64 -15.37
C GLU A 22 29.11 14.08 -14.89
N LYS A 23 28.71 15.07 -15.68
CA LYS A 23 28.68 16.49 -15.27
C LYS A 23 27.73 16.70 -14.11
N ALA A 24 26.68 15.91 -14.00
CA ALA A 24 25.75 15.92 -12.88
C ALA A 24 26.23 15.11 -11.67
N GLY A 25 27.44 14.50 -11.73
CA GLY A 25 28.06 13.77 -10.63
C GLY A 25 27.79 12.26 -10.58
N TYR A 26 27.14 11.71 -11.59
CA TYR A 26 26.85 10.25 -11.65
C TYR A 26 28.02 9.48 -12.29
N LYS A 27 28.24 8.26 -11.84
CA LYS A 27 29.16 7.32 -12.49
C LYS A 27 28.43 6.56 -13.59
N THR A 28 29.03 6.45 -14.77
CA THR A 28 28.43 5.77 -15.91
C THR A 28 29.15 4.48 -16.27
N ARG A 29 28.43 3.53 -16.85
CA ARG A 29 28.92 2.36 -17.59
C ARG A 29 28.14 2.24 -18.89
N THR A 30 28.78 1.73 -19.93
CA THR A 30 28.20 1.70 -21.27
C THR A 30 28.09 0.29 -21.83
N ALA A 31 27.04 0.05 -22.62
CA ALA A 31 26.90 -1.08 -23.52
C ALA A 31 26.35 -0.57 -24.85
N TYR A 32 26.67 -1.27 -25.95
CA TYR A 32 26.31 -0.83 -27.31
C TYR A 32 25.33 -1.77 -27.99
N ASP A 33 24.96 -2.87 -27.34
CA ASP A 33 24.05 -3.89 -27.84
C ASP A 33 23.36 -4.63 -26.67
N CYS A 34 22.34 -5.44 -26.96
CA CYS A 34 21.64 -6.23 -25.95
C CYS A 34 22.56 -7.28 -25.32
N ALA A 35 23.54 -7.82 -26.05
CA ALA A 35 24.47 -8.82 -25.54
C ALA A 35 25.43 -8.21 -24.50
N GLY A 36 25.93 -7.00 -24.76
CA GLY A 36 26.72 -6.21 -23.81
C GLY A 36 25.91 -5.80 -22.59
N ALA A 37 24.68 -5.36 -22.80
CA ALA A 37 23.75 -5.04 -21.72
C ALA A 37 23.54 -6.25 -20.80
N ARG A 38 23.27 -7.44 -21.33
CA ARG A 38 23.09 -8.67 -20.53
C ARG A 38 24.29 -9.00 -19.65
N ARG A 39 25.53 -8.80 -20.15
CA ARG A 39 26.74 -9.01 -19.34
C ARG A 39 26.85 -8.03 -18.18
N LEU A 40 26.48 -6.76 -18.39
CA LEU A 40 26.46 -5.77 -17.32
C LEU A 40 25.36 -6.02 -16.29
N LEU A 41 24.24 -6.66 -16.70
CA LEU A 41 23.15 -7.03 -15.79
C LEU A 41 23.58 -8.09 -14.74
N GLU A 42 24.57 -8.93 -15.04
CA GLU A 42 25.12 -9.91 -14.08
C GLU A 42 25.92 -9.23 -12.95
N GLU A 43 26.37 -7.99 -13.17
CA GLU A 43 27.16 -7.19 -12.22
C GLU A 43 26.37 -6.03 -11.59
N LEU A 44 25.02 -6.05 -11.70
CA LEU A 44 24.16 -4.97 -11.18
C LEU A 44 24.17 -4.92 -9.66
N ASP A 45 24.34 -3.71 -9.15
CA ASP A 45 24.05 -3.38 -7.76
C ASP A 45 22.58 -2.92 -7.65
N GLU A 46 21.95 -3.08 -6.47
CA GLU A 46 20.53 -2.70 -6.26
C GLU A 46 20.24 -1.21 -6.51
N GLU A 47 21.26 -0.36 -6.45
CA GLU A 47 21.17 1.09 -6.67
C GLU A 47 21.36 1.51 -8.12
N ASP A 48 21.79 0.60 -9.03
CA ASP A 48 22.07 0.93 -10.41
C ASP A 48 20.79 1.27 -11.19
N ILE A 49 20.87 2.25 -12.07
CA ILE A 49 19.79 2.69 -12.96
C ILE A 49 20.18 2.40 -14.40
N ILE A 50 19.25 1.86 -15.19
CA ILE A 50 19.49 1.56 -16.59
C ILE A 50 18.80 2.63 -17.45
N VAL A 51 19.53 3.16 -18.43
CA VAL A 51 19.04 4.09 -19.46
C VAL A 51 19.37 3.47 -20.81
N SER A 52 18.38 3.06 -21.57
CA SER A 52 18.60 2.30 -22.81
C SER A 52 17.89 2.92 -24.00
N ASP A 53 18.55 2.89 -25.19
CA ASP A 53 17.81 3.08 -26.43
C ASP A 53 16.81 1.94 -26.61
N LEU A 54 15.68 2.23 -27.25
CA LEU A 54 14.66 1.26 -27.58
C LEU A 54 15.17 0.22 -28.59
N ARG A 55 15.87 0.68 -29.61
CA ARG A 55 16.38 -0.15 -30.71
C ARG A 55 17.89 -0.30 -30.63
N LEU A 56 18.33 -1.54 -30.58
CA LEU A 56 19.75 -1.91 -30.55
C LEU A 56 20.08 -2.80 -31.76
N PRO A 57 21.33 -2.93 -32.17
CA PRO A 57 21.71 -3.69 -33.37
C PRO A 57 21.29 -5.16 -33.37
N ASP A 58 21.17 -5.75 -32.19
CA ASP A 58 20.89 -7.16 -31.96
C ASP A 58 19.49 -7.42 -31.34
N GLY A 59 18.61 -6.40 -31.28
CA GLY A 59 17.23 -6.53 -30.77
C GLY A 59 16.64 -5.26 -30.17
N GLU A 60 15.54 -5.40 -29.44
CA GLU A 60 14.95 -4.30 -28.70
C GLU A 60 15.29 -4.39 -27.20
N CYS A 61 15.47 -3.24 -26.55
CA CYS A 61 15.76 -3.18 -25.12
C CYS A 61 14.61 -3.75 -24.26
N THR A 62 13.40 -3.82 -24.81
CA THR A 62 12.25 -4.46 -24.19
C THR A 62 12.49 -5.93 -23.85
N GLU A 63 13.26 -6.67 -24.67
CA GLU A 63 13.65 -8.06 -24.37
C GLU A 63 14.61 -8.14 -23.19
N VAL A 64 15.50 -7.15 -23.06
CA VAL A 64 16.42 -7.04 -21.91
C VAL A 64 15.62 -6.76 -20.66
N LEU A 65 14.69 -5.81 -20.71
CA LEU A 65 13.80 -5.46 -19.59
C LEU A 65 12.95 -6.66 -19.16
N GLU A 66 12.33 -7.38 -20.09
CA GLU A 66 11.50 -8.55 -19.79
C GLU A 66 12.30 -9.63 -19.04
N ARG A 67 13.49 -9.97 -19.54
CA ARG A 67 14.40 -10.91 -18.87
C ARG A 67 14.84 -10.43 -17.48
N MET A 68 15.12 -9.15 -17.31
CA MET A 68 15.41 -8.59 -15.98
C MET A 68 14.24 -8.83 -15.01
N ARG A 69 13.02 -8.56 -15.46
CA ARG A 69 11.82 -8.74 -14.63
C ARG A 69 11.54 -10.21 -14.32
N GLU A 70 11.77 -11.12 -15.27
CA GLU A 70 11.70 -12.57 -15.08
C GLU A 70 12.77 -13.08 -14.09
N ALA A 71 13.99 -12.52 -14.13
CA ALA A 71 15.05 -12.81 -13.18
C ALA A 71 14.84 -12.18 -11.79
N GLY A 72 13.75 -11.45 -11.57
CA GLY A 72 13.47 -10.75 -10.31
C GLY A 72 14.26 -9.46 -10.10
N ILE A 73 15.02 -8.99 -11.09
CA ILE A 73 15.79 -7.75 -11.04
C ILE A 73 14.83 -6.56 -11.17
N ARG A 74 14.79 -5.67 -10.16
CA ARG A 74 13.83 -4.56 -10.05
C ARG A 74 14.46 -3.18 -10.25
N ASN A 75 15.71 -3.12 -10.68
CA ASN A 75 16.40 -1.86 -10.97
C ASN A 75 15.57 -0.95 -11.89
N PRO A 76 15.57 0.38 -11.67
CA PRO A 76 14.87 1.32 -12.53
C PRO A 76 15.41 1.25 -13.97
N PHE A 77 14.50 1.21 -14.94
CA PHE A 77 14.81 1.11 -16.36
C PHE A 77 14.10 2.24 -17.11
N VAL A 78 14.88 3.14 -17.71
CA VAL A 78 14.39 4.28 -18.50
C VAL A 78 14.70 4.01 -19.96
N ILE A 79 13.71 4.17 -20.82
CA ILE A 79 13.87 3.96 -22.28
C ILE A 79 14.01 5.30 -22.99
N MET A 80 15.02 5.41 -23.85
CA MET A 80 15.21 6.51 -24.79
C MET A 80 14.75 6.07 -26.19
N THR A 81 14.27 6.99 -27.00
CA THR A 81 13.88 6.66 -28.39
C THR A 81 13.90 7.87 -29.32
N ASP A 82 14.26 7.64 -30.55
CA ASP A 82 14.11 8.64 -31.61
C ASP A 82 12.66 8.79 -32.11
N TYR A 83 11.87 7.71 -32.00
CA TYR A 83 10.50 7.67 -32.47
C TYR A 83 9.53 7.33 -31.31
N ALA A 84 8.97 8.35 -30.70
CA ALA A 84 7.97 8.18 -29.64
C ALA A 84 6.63 7.71 -30.23
N GLN A 85 6.37 6.41 -30.16
CA GLN A 85 5.06 5.84 -30.50
C GLN A 85 4.30 5.50 -29.22
N VAL A 86 3.02 5.88 -29.13
CA VAL A 86 2.18 5.64 -27.96
C VAL A 86 2.06 4.13 -27.64
N ALA A 87 1.95 3.29 -28.67
CA ALA A 87 1.84 1.83 -28.49
C ALA A 87 3.09 1.23 -27.84
N SER A 88 4.30 1.62 -28.31
CA SER A 88 5.57 1.14 -27.74
C SER A 88 5.79 1.65 -26.30
N ALA A 89 5.43 2.91 -26.04
CA ALA A 89 5.51 3.48 -24.69
C ALA A 89 4.61 2.70 -23.71
N VAL A 90 3.35 2.45 -24.07
CA VAL A 90 2.41 1.68 -23.23
C VAL A 90 2.91 0.25 -22.99
N SER A 91 3.45 -0.43 -24.00
CA SER A 91 4.01 -1.76 -23.86
C SER A 91 5.22 -1.79 -22.93
N SER A 92 6.15 -0.85 -23.09
CA SER A 92 7.34 -0.71 -22.25
C SER A 92 6.99 -0.43 -20.78
N MET A 93 6.02 0.45 -20.55
CA MET A 93 5.55 0.75 -19.18
C MET A 93 4.87 -0.48 -18.54
N ARG A 94 4.13 -1.29 -19.30
CA ARG A 94 3.53 -2.55 -18.82
C ARG A 94 4.59 -3.60 -18.46
N LEU A 95 5.71 -3.61 -19.15
CA LEU A 95 6.86 -4.48 -18.83
C LEU A 95 7.65 -3.98 -17.61
N GLY A 96 7.31 -2.81 -17.08
CA GLY A 96 7.93 -2.25 -15.88
C GLY A 96 9.06 -1.27 -16.16
N ALA A 97 9.07 -0.60 -17.32
CA ALA A 97 9.89 0.59 -17.51
C ALA A 97 9.41 1.72 -16.57
N GLU A 98 10.34 2.47 -16.00
CA GLU A 98 10.04 3.61 -15.12
C GLU A 98 9.71 4.88 -15.91
N ASP A 99 10.24 5.01 -17.13
CA ASP A 99 9.92 6.11 -18.03
C ASP A 99 10.29 5.79 -19.48
N TYR A 100 9.71 6.60 -20.42
CA TYR A 100 9.92 6.49 -21.85
C TYR A 100 10.14 7.90 -22.43
N ILE A 101 11.39 8.26 -22.74
CA ILE A 101 11.82 9.62 -23.05
C ILE A 101 12.23 9.73 -24.52
N PRO A 102 11.58 10.60 -25.32
CA PRO A 102 12.08 10.93 -26.66
C PRO A 102 13.49 11.55 -26.59
N LYS A 103 14.42 11.12 -27.47
CA LYS A 103 15.80 11.65 -27.53
C LYS A 103 15.83 13.16 -27.73
N THR A 104 14.83 13.73 -28.40
CA THR A 104 14.67 15.19 -28.56
C THR A 104 14.42 15.95 -27.24
N LEU A 105 13.86 15.29 -26.23
CA LEU A 105 13.57 15.87 -24.92
C LEU A 105 14.54 15.42 -23.82
N LEU A 106 15.63 14.72 -24.22
CA LEU A 106 16.54 14.08 -23.26
C LEU A 106 17.22 15.09 -22.33
N GLN A 107 17.68 16.24 -22.85
CA GLN A 107 18.34 17.28 -22.07
C GLN A 107 17.43 17.87 -20.98
N GLU A 108 16.14 17.97 -21.26
CA GLU A 108 15.19 18.56 -20.32
C GLU A 108 14.65 17.55 -19.30
N LYS A 109 14.48 16.27 -19.71
CA LYS A 109 13.75 15.28 -18.92
C LYS A 109 14.63 14.24 -18.23
N LEU A 110 15.78 13.87 -18.79
CA LEU A 110 16.58 12.76 -18.27
C LEU A 110 17.15 13.06 -16.88
N LEU A 111 17.83 14.19 -16.71
CA LEU A 111 18.46 14.52 -15.41
C LEU A 111 17.44 14.69 -14.26
N PRO A 112 16.32 15.39 -14.43
CA PRO A 112 15.28 15.42 -13.40
C PRO A 112 14.76 14.03 -13.04
N ARG A 113 14.54 13.17 -14.06
CA ARG A 113 14.04 11.81 -13.83
C ARG A 113 15.06 10.92 -13.13
N ILE A 114 16.32 10.94 -13.53
CA ILE A 114 17.41 10.24 -12.86
C ILE A 114 17.54 10.70 -11.41
N SER A 115 17.52 12.00 -11.16
CA SER A 115 17.58 12.56 -9.80
C SER A 115 16.42 12.09 -8.91
N GLU A 116 15.22 11.95 -9.49
CA GLU A 116 14.06 11.40 -8.80
C GLU A 116 14.24 9.91 -8.48
N LEU A 117 14.74 9.12 -9.45
CA LEU A 117 14.98 7.68 -9.28
C LEU A 117 16.09 7.40 -8.26
N VAL A 118 17.19 8.17 -8.28
CA VAL A 118 18.26 8.08 -7.28
C VAL A 118 17.71 8.39 -5.90
N ARG A 119 16.97 9.49 -5.73
CA ARG A 119 16.32 9.81 -4.46
C ARG A 119 15.36 8.70 -4.01
N LYS A 120 14.63 8.08 -4.93
CA LYS A 120 13.71 6.96 -4.64
C LYS A 120 14.49 5.70 -4.19
N SER A 121 15.67 5.45 -4.79
CA SER A 121 16.56 4.35 -4.42
C SER A 121 17.25 4.61 -3.06
N GLU A 122 17.84 5.79 -2.87
CA GLU A 122 18.43 6.20 -1.59
C GLU A 122 17.41 6.16 -0.46
N ARG A 123 16.16 6.56 -0.71
CA ARG A 123 15.04 6.46 0.25
C ARG A 123 14.71 5.03 0.66
N ARG A 124 14.84 4.06 -0.24
CA ARG A 124 14.67 2.64 0.14
C ARG A 124 15.73 2.17 1.14
N HIS A 125 16.94 2.73 1.08
CA HIS A 125 18.06 2.37 1.97
C HIS A 125 18.18 3.28 3.21
N THR A 126 17.66 4.52 3.16
CA THR A 126 17.76 5.51 4.25
C THR A 126 16.44 5.77 4.96
N MET A 127 15.35 5.12 4.56
CA MET A 127 14.15 5.20 5.41
C MET A 127 14.54 4.71 6.80
N PRO A 128 14.51 5.57 7.82
CA PRO A 128 14.74 5.13 9.17
C PRO A 128 13.73 4.01 9.43
N ILE A 129 14.24 2.83 9.77
CA ILE A 129 13.39 1.71 10.17
C ILE A 129 12.56 2.23 11.31
N LEU A 130 11.26 2.24 11.13
CA LEU A 130 10.31 2.68 12.12
C LEU A 130 10.44 1.82 13.39
N GLU A 131 11.39 2.15 14.26
CA GLU A 131 11.61 1.44 15.51
C GLU A 131 10.63 1.95 16.57
N ARG A 132 9.62 1.17 16.83
CA ARG A 132 8.74 1.40 17.97
C ARG A 132 9.44 0.98 19.26
N ARG A 133 9.47 1.90 20.26
CA ARG A 133 10.27 1.75 21.47
C ARG A 133 9.49 1.19 22.66
N SER A 134 8.17 1.04 22.55
CA SER A 134 7.34 0.53 23.63
C SER A 134 7.70 -0.91 24.01
N ALA A 135 7.51 -1.26 25.30
CA ALA A 135 7.73 -2.61 25.80
C ALA A 135 6.88 -3.66 25.05
N ALA A 136 5.67 -3.27 24.64
CA ALA A 136 4.77 -4.09 23.84
C ALA A 136 5.37 -4.41 22.47
N PHE A 137 5.93 -3.40 21.78
CA PHE A 137 6.53 -3.62 20.47
C PHE A 137 7.85 -4.40 20.53
N ARG A 138 8.67 -4.20 21.54
CA ARG A 138 9.86 -5.05 21.78
C ARG A 138 9.47 -6.53 21.95
N THR A 139 8.33 -6.80 22.56
CA THR A 139 7.80 -8.17 22.67
C THR A 139 7.35 -8.70 21.31
N ILE A 140 6.69 -7.87 20.50
CA ILE A 140 6.30 -8.23 19.13
C ILE A 140 7.53 -8.52 18.29
N ASP A 141 8.56 -7.70 18.34
CA ASP A 141 9.81 -7.90 17.62
C ASP A 141 10.51 -9.22 17.96
N ARG A 142 10.55 -9.58 19.24
CA ARG A 142 11.05 -10.91 19.64
C ARG A 142 10.21 -12.04 19.05
N ARG A 143 8.88 -11.91 19.02
CA ARG A 143 7.99 -12.90 18.40
C ARG A 143 8.17 -12.98 16.91
N ILE A 144 8.39 -11.86 16.22
CA ILE A 144 8.72 -11.80 14.80
C ILE A 144 10.02 -12.58 14.56
N SER A 145 11.09 -12.28 15.30
CA SER A 145 12.40 -12.96 15.14
C SER A 145 12.33 -14.46 15.38
N LEU A 146 11.41 -14.93 16.24
CA LEU A 146 11.18 -16.36 16.47
C LEU A 146 10.46 -17.04 15.31
N VAL A 147 9.42 -16.40 14.74
CA VAL A 147 8.57 -17.03 13.71
C VAL A 147 9.08 -16.80 12.32
N ALA A 148 9.80 -15.70 12.06
CA ALA A 148 10.27 -15.33 10.71
C ALA A 148 11.09 -16.44 10.02
N PRO A 149 12.06 -17.13 10.67
CA PRO A 149 12.85 -18.18 10.02
C PRO A 149 12.08 -19.45 9.70
N THR A 150 10.82 -19.55 10.13
CA THR A 150 9.98 -20.75 9.94
C THR A 150 8.99 -20.55 8.79
N ASP A 151 8.40 -21.65 8.29
CA ASP A 151 7.31 -21.63 7.31
C ASP A 151 5.91 -21.61 7.95
N ILE A 152 5.83 -21.44 9.29
CA ILE A 152 4.57 -21.41 10.04
C ILE A 152 3.72 -20.23 9.58
N GLY A 153 2.41 -20.46 9.40
CA GLY A 153 1.43 -19.43 9.11
C GLY A 153 1.28 -18.46 10.29
N VAL A 154 1.18 -17.17 10.02
CA VAL A 154 1.07 -16.14 11.06
C VAL A 154 -0.25 -15.38 10.92
N LEU A 155 -0.99 -15.29 12.03
CA LEU A 155 -2.20 -14.46 12.14
C LEU A 155 -1.89 -13.20 12.96
N ILE A 156 -1.99 -12.04 12.32
CA ILE A 156 -1.78 -10.73 12.94
C ILE A 156 -3.15 -10.14 13.32
N LEU A 157 -3.33 -9.89 14.60
CA LEU A 157 -4.55 -9.29 15.15
C LEU A 157 -4.25 -7.86 15.62
N GLY A 158 -5.09 -6.92 15.25
CA GLY A 158 -4.96 -5.52 15.70
C GLY A 158 -5.98 -4.61 15.04
N GLU A 159 -6.27 -3.48 15.68
CA GLU A 159 -7.17 -2.47 15.16
C GLU A 159 -6.70 -1.92 13.80
N ASN A 160 -7.60 -1.26 13.07
CA ASN A 160 -7.24 -0.60 11.82
C ASN A 160 -6.19 0.48 12.06
N GLY A 161 -5.21 0.56 11.16
CA GLY A 161 -4.14 1.55 11.23
C GLY A 161 -3.05 1.28 12.27
N THR A 162 -3.00 0.12 12.93
CA THR A 162 -1.94 -0.24 13.89
C THR A 162 -0.60 -0.63 13.27
N GLY A 163 -0.57 -0.86 11.94
CA GLY A 163 0.62 -1.27 11.19
C GLY A 163 0.75 -2.77 11.00
N LYS A 164 -0.37 -3.49 10.79
CA LYS A 164 -0.39 -4.94 10.52
C LYS A 164 0.46 -5.33 9.31
N GLU A 165 0.36 -4.56 8.21
CA GLU A 165 1.13 -4.75 6.99
C GLU A 165 2.64 -4.62 7.25
N HIS A 166 3.08 -3.59 7.97
CA HIS A 166 4.49 -3.41 8.34
C HIS A 166 5.04 -4.59 9.16
N VAL A 167 4.24 -5.17 10.06
CA VAL A 167 4.62 -6.38 10.79
C VAL A 167 4.76 -7.57 9.84
N ALA A 168 3.88 -7.71 8.85
CA ALA A 168 3.97 -8.77 7.84
C ALA A 168 5.21 -8.62 6.96
N GLU A 169 5.52 -7.40 6.50
CA GLU A 169 6.75 -7.08 5.77
C GLU A 169 8.00 -7.43 6.58
N LYS A 170 8.02 -7.07 7.88
CA LYS A 170 9.14 -7.39 8.78
C LYS A 170 9.31 -8.89 8.98
N ILE A 171 8.22 -9.66 9.05
CA ILE A 171 8.25 -11.13 9.09
C ILE A 171 8.87 -11.68 7.80
N HIS A 172 8.47 -11.18 6.64
CA HIS A 172 9.03 -11.59 5.36
C HIS A 172 10.51 -11.25 5.24
N ALA A 173 10.90 -10.01 5.55
CA ALA A 173 12.29 -9.54 5.48
C ALA A 173 13.26 -10.32 6.37
N GLN A 174 12.79 -10.89 7.49
CA GLN A 174 13.60 -11.73 8.39
C GLN A 174 13.43 -13.23 8.12
N SER A 175 12.67 -13.63 7.08
CA SER A 175 12.42 -15.03 6.76
C SER A 175 13.46 -15.63 5.86
N THR A 176 13.46 -16.97 5.75
CA THR A 176 14.22 -17.71 4.74
C THR A 176 13.80 -17.39 3.32
N ARG A 177 12.62 -16.77 3.15
CA ARG A 177 12.01 -16.39 1.86
C ARG A 177 12.19 -14.91 1.53
N GLN A 178 13.06 -14.17 2.23
CA GLN A 178 13.29 -12.72 2.06
C GLN A 178 13.67 -12.30 0.63
N LYS A 179 14.26 -13.22 -0.16
CA LYS A 179 14.60 -13.00 -1.57
C LYS A 179 13.45 -13.30 -2.52
N GLY A 180 12.40 -13.97 -2.04
CA GLY A 180 11.20 -14.29 -2.81
C GLY A 180 10.22 -13.10 -2.85
N PRO A 181 9.14 -13.21 -3.63
CA PRO A 181 8.16 -12.15 -3.70
C PRO A 181 7.37 -11.98 -2.39
N PHE A 182 7.09 -10.73 -2.01
CA PHE A 182 6.07 -10.38 -1.02
C PHE A 182 4.87 -9.82 -1.75
N VAL A 183 3.77 -10.56 -1.74
CA VAL A 183 2.53 -10.16 -2.41
C VAL A 183 1.48 -9.86 -1.34
N ALA A 184 0.96 -8.63 -1.32
CA ALA A 184 -0.08 -8.21 -0.40
C ALA A 184 -1.41 -8.07 -1.13
N ILE A 185 -2.50 -8.51 -0.50
CA ILE A 185 -3.86 -8.34 -1.00
C ILE A 185 -4.79 -7.94 0.15
N ASP A 186 -5.57 -6.88 -0.07
CA ASP A 186 -6.63 -6.44 0.84
C ASP A 186 -7.93 -7.17 0.49
N CYS A 187 -8.31 -8.14 1.33
CA CYS A 187 -9.52 -8.93 1.16
C CYS A 187 -10.81 -8.12 1.38
N GLY A 188 -10.73 -6.96 2.04
CA GLY A 188 -11.86 -6.06 2.26
C GLY A 188 -12.27 -5.28 1.00
N MET A 189 -11.34 -5.08 0.08
CA MET A 189 -11.59 -4.41 -1.20
C MET A 189 -12.11 -5.36 -2.29
N LEU A 190 -12.09 -6.68 -2.05
CA LEU A 190 -12.49 -7.66 -3.04
C LEU A 190 -14.01 -7.88 -3.05
N THR A 191 -14.64 -7.70 -4.20
CA THR A 191 -16.02 -8.15 -4.38
C THR A 191 -16.07 -9.69 -4.41
N ARG A 192 -17.24 -10.28 -4.10
CA ARG A 192 -17.40 -11.75 -4.09
C ARG A 192 -17.02 -12.38 -5.42
N GLU A 193 -17.32 -11.71 -6.52
CA GLU A 193 -17.08 -12.19 -7.88
C GLU A 193 -15.60 -12.15 -8.24
N LEU A 194 -14.85 -11.16 -7.72
CA LEU A 194 -13.44 -10.96 -8.06
C LEU A 194 -12.48 -11.67 -7.12
N ALA A 195 -12.88 -11.94 -5.87
CA ALA A 195 -11.99 -12.49 -4.85
C ALA A 195 -11.31 -13.80 -5.27
N ALA A 196 -12.04 -14.71 -5.89
CA ALA A 196 -11.48 -15.96 -6.37
C ALA A 196 -10.50 -15.75 -7.55
N SER A 197 -10.82 -14.85 -8.46
CA SER A 197 -9.99 -14.56 -9.63
C SER A 197 -8.73 -13.75 -9.27
N GLU A 198 -8.79 -12.87 -8.30
CA GLU A 198 -7.62 -12.14 -7.81
C GLU A 198 -6.66 -13.06 -7.05
N LEU A 199 -7.17 -13.91 -6.15
CA LEU A 199 -6.33 -14.82 -5.38
C LEU A 199 -5.75 -15.97 -6.20
N PHE A 200 -6.57 -16.63 -7.03
CA PHE A 200 -6.17 -17.87 -7.72
C PHE A 200 -5.93 -17.69 -9.21
N GLY A 201 -6.27 -16.53 -9.77
CA GLY A 201 -6.21 -16.29 -11.21
C GLY A 201 -7.36 -16.94 -11.98
N TYR A 202 -7.36 -16.75 -13.31
CA TYR A 202 -8.32 -17.35 -14.22
C TYR A 202 -7.70 -17.63 -15.58
N GLU A 203 -8.26 -18.58 -16.30
CA GLU A 203 -7.88 -18.87 -17.68
C GLU A 203 -8.78 -18.16 -18.69
N LYS A 204 -8.31 -18.03 -19.92
CA LYS A 204 -9.09 -17.48 -21.02
C LYS A 204 -10.41 -18.24 -21.15
N GLY A 205 -11.52 -17.50 -21.22
CA GLY A 205 -12.86 -18.08 -21.33
C GLY A 205 -13.50 -18.52 -20.00
N ALA A 206 -12.89 -18.24 -18.84
CA ALA A 206 -13.43 -18.63 -17.55
C ALA A 206 -14.79 -17.97 -17.21
N PHE A 207 -15.05 -16.78 -17.77
CA PHE A 207 -16.32 -16.05 -17.65
C PHE A 207 -16.49 -15.08 -18.83
N THR A 208 -17.67 -14.50 -18.98
CA THR A 208 -17.98 -13.50 -20.03
C THR A 208 -17.08 -12.28 -19.84
N GLY A 209 -16.16 -12.03 -20.79
CA GLY A 209 -15.15 -10.95 -20.71
C GLY A 209 -13.73 -11.42 -20.39
N ALA A 210 -13.48 -12.68 -20.09
CA ALA A 210 -12.14 -13.24 -19.91
C ALA A 210 -11.45 -13.50 -21.27
N ILE A 211 -11.03 -12.43 -21.94
CA ILE A 211 -10.38 -12.48 -23.27
C ILE A 211 -8.96 -13.08 -23.13
N THR A 212 -8.27 -12.81 -22.03
CA THR A 212 -6.94 -13.33 -21.70
C THR A 212 -6.98 -13.99 -20.33
N GLY A 213 -6.04 -14.89 -20.04
CA GLY A 213 -5.84 -15.41 -18.68
C GLY A 213 -5.12 -14.40 -17.78
N LYS A 214 -5.35 -14.45 -16.47
CA LYS A 214 -4.64 -13.64 -15.45
C LYS A 214 -4.03 -14.57 -14.40
N LYS A 215 -2.76 -14.35 -14.07
CA LYS A 215 -2.13 -14.96 -12.88
C LYS A 215 -2.78 -14.36 -11.62
N GLY A 216 -3.00 -15.17 -10.60
CA GLY A 216 -3.50 -14.69 -9.30
C GLY A 216 -2.37 -14.56 -8.28
N CYS A 217 -2.66 -13.90 -7.15
CA CYS A 217 -1.68 -13.65 -6.08
C CYS A 217 -0.99 -14.92 -5.56
N MET A 218 -1.66 -16.09 -5.58
CA MET A 218 -1.03 -17.37 -5.25
C MET A 218 0.12 -17.74 -6.19
N ALA A 219 -0.01 -17.44 -7.49
CA ALA A 219 1.05 -17.69 -8.46
C ALA A 219 2.16 -16.64 -8.40
N GLU A 220 1.79 -15.41 -8.10
CA GLU A 220 2.74 -14.29 -7.98
C GLU A 220 3.60 -14.41 -6.73
N ALA A 221 3.05 -15.01 -5.65
CA ALA A 221 3.74 -15.21 -4.38
C ALA A 221 4.55 -16.53 -4.32
N ASP A 222 4.63 -17.31 -5.41
CA ASP A 222 5.34 -18.60 -5.42
C ASP A 222 6.82 -18.44 -5.03
N GLY A 223 7.29 -19.27 -4.11
CA GLY A 223 8.62 -19.16 -3.49
C GLY A 223 8.76 -18.06 -2.43
N GLY A 224 7.71 -17.27 -2.18
CA GLY A 224 7.72 -16.10 -1.30
C GLY A 224 6.65 -16.14 -0.21
N THR A 225 6.06 -14.97 0.05
CA THR A 225 5.04 -14.76 1.10
C THR A 225 3.82 -14.07 0.51
N LEU A 226 2.62 -14.62 0.78
CA LEU A 226 1.35 -13.98 0.50
C LEU A 226 0.78 -13.39 1.80
N PHE A 227 0.59 -12.09 1.81
CA PHE A 227 -0.05 -11.36 2.90
C PHE A 227 -1.53 -11.10 2.57
N LEU A 228 -2.42 -11.59 3.43
CA LEU A 228 -3.87 -11.46 3.34
C LEU A 228 -4.33 -10.45 4.39
N ASP A 229 -4.54 -9.19 4.02
CA ASP A 229 -5.13 -8.21 4.96
C ASP A 229 -6.65 -8.35 4.98
N GLU A 230 -7.24 -8.05 6.14
CA GLU A 230 -8.68 -8.14 6.41
C GLU A 230 -9.27 -9.52 6.01
N VAL A 231 -8.57 -10.62 6.36
CA VAL A 231 -8.91 -11.98 5.95
C VAL A 231 -10.33 -12.42 6.36
N GLY A 232 -10.91 -11.80 7.39
CA GLY A 232 -12.29 -12.02 7.83
C GLY A 232 -13.35 -11.71 6.77
N ASN A 233 -13.03 -10.86 5.79
CA ASN A 233 -13.94 -10.46 4.71
C ASN A 233 -13.97 -11.43 3.52
N LEU A 234 -13.17 -12.50 3.54
CA LEU A 234 -13.15 -13.48 2.45
C LEU A 234 -14.50 -14.19 2.27
N PRO A 235 -15.04 -14.27 1.05
CA PRO A 235 -16.23 -15.07 0.75
C PRO A 235 -16.04 -16.55 1.09
N ALA A 236 -17.11 -17.25 1.51
CA ALA A 236 -17.05 -18.64 1.96
C ALA A 236 -16.43 -19.60 0.91
N GLU A 237 -16.70 -19.38 -0.38
CA GLU A 237 -16.11 -20.18 -1.47
C GLU A 237 -14.59 -19.99 -1.56
N VAL A 238 -14.13 -18.76 -1.34
CA VAL A 238 -12.68 -18.41 -1.36
C VAL A 238 -12.00 -19.00 -0.14
N GLN A 239 -12.64 -18.95 1.04
CA GLN A 239 -12.14 -19.60 2.24
C GLN A 239 -11.90 -21.11 2.03
N GLN A 240 -12.82 -21.80 1.34
CA GLN A 240 -12.67 -23.24 1.03
C GLN A 240 -11.49 -23.51 0.09
N LYS A 241 -11.35 -22.70 -0.97
CA LYS A 241 -10.24 -22.84 -1.93
C LYS A 241 -8.90 -22.53 -1.26
N LEU A 242 -8.85 -21.49 -0.40
CA LEU A 242 -7.66 -21.13 0.35
C LEU A 242 -7.24 -22.24 1.31
N LEU A 243 -8.16 -22.81 2.07
CA LEU A 243 -7.88 -23.93 2.95
C LEU A 243 -7.25 -25.11 2.19
N ARG A 244 -7.82 -25.46 1.03
CA ARG A 244 -7.27 -26.53 0.18
C ARG A 244 -5.84 -26.19 -0.27
N ALA A 245 -5.61 -24.96 -0.73
CA ALA A 245 -4.29 -24.53 -1.15
C ALA A 245 -3.25 -24.60 -0.01
N LEU A 246 -3.64 -24.22 1.22
CA LEU A 246 -2.80 -24.34 2.40
C LEU A 246 -2.46 -25.78 2.81
N GLN A 247 -3.38 -26.71 2.57
CA GLN A 247 -3.21 -28.12 2.93
C GLN A 247 -2.39 -28.90 1.89
N THR A 248 -2.66 -28.64 0.60
CA THR A 248 -2.11 -29.46 -0.50
C THR A 248 -0.93 -28.78 -1.22
N LYS A 249 -0.65 -27.52 -0.94
CA LYS A 249 0.25 -26.64 -1.71
C LYS A 249 -0.11 -26.59 -3.21
N CYS A 250 -1.39 -26.82 -3.51
CA CYS A 250 -1.95 -26.80 -4.86
C CYS A 250 -3.23 -25.96 -4.90
N TYR A 251 -3.43 -25.24 -5.99
CA TYR A 251 -4.62 -24.43 -6.22
C TYR A 251 -5.13 -24.59 -7.66
N ARG A 252 -6.36 -24.18 -7.92
CA ARG A 252 -6.95 -24.18 -9.27
C ARG A 252 -7.37 -22.75 -9.66
N PRO A 253 -6.84 -22.21 -10.77
CA PRO A 253 -7.39 -21.01 -11.37
C PRO A 253 -8.86 -21.16 -11.73
N THR A 254 -9.60 -20.07 -11.76
CA THR A 254 -11.02 -20.09 -12.16
C THR A 254 -11.12 -20.49 -13.64
N GLY A 255 -12.02 -21.40 -13.96
CA GLY A 255 -12.18 -21.97 -15.30
C GLY A 255 -11.16 -23.06 -15.69
N CYS A 256 -10.20 -23.39 -14.80
CA CYS A 256 -9.19 -24.42 -15.06
C CYS A 256 -9.52 -25.73 -14.33
N THR A 257 -9.34 -26.87 -15.02
CA THR A 257 -9.47 -28.21 -14.42
C THR A 257 -8.15 -28.71 -13.82
N ARG A 258 -7.01 -28.16 -14.26
CA ARG A 258 -5.68 -28.57 -13.81
C ARG A 258 -5.28 -27.87 -12.52
N GLU A 259 -4.71 -28.63 -11.59
CA GLU A 259 -4.08 -28.08 -10.39
C GLU A 259 -2.70 -27.51 -10.71
N ARG A 260 -2.38 -26.39 -10.06
CA ARG A 260 -1.05 -25.75 -10.09
C ARG A 260 -0.45 -25.79 -8.70
N LYS A 261 0.83 -26.08 -8.60
CA LYS A 261 1.58 -26.01 -7.34
C LYS A 261 1.95 -24.56 -7.04
N ALA A 262 1.93 -24.20 -5.78
CA ALA A 262 2.49 -22.96 -5.26
C ALA A 262 3.04 -23.20 -3.85
N ASP A 263 4.33 -22.91 -3.65
CA ASP A 263 4.98 -22.98 -2.36
C ASP A 263 5.01 -21.60 -1.72
N VAL A 264 3.92 -21.22 -1.08
CA VAL A 264 3.68 -19.89 -0.54
C VAL A 264 3.56 -19.93 0.97
N ARG A 265 4.29 -19.06 1.67
CA ARG A 265 4.08 -18.79 3.10
C ARG A 265 2.91 -17.83 3.25
N ILE A 266 1.97 -18.12 4.16
CA ILE A 266 0.82 -17.24 4.41
C ILE A 266 1.04 -16.44 5.68
N VAL A 267 0.84 -15.12 5.57
CA VAL A 267 0.66 -14.20 6.71
C VAL A 267 -0.72 -13.56 6.54
N ALA A 268 -1.59 -13.73 7.52
CA ALA A 268 -2.95 -13.18 7.49
C ALA A 268 -3.10 -12.10 8.55
N ALA A 269 -3.91 -11.09 8.28
CA ALA A 269 -4.21 -10.04 9.25
C ALA A 269 -5.72 -9.75 9.29
N THR A 270 -6.20 -9.32 10.45
CA THR A 270 -7.58 -8.86 10.62
C THR A 270 -7.72 -7.98 11.87
N ASN A 271 -8.71 -7.10 11.84
CA ASN A 271 -9.20 -6.34 13.00
C ASN A 271 -10.40 -7.03 13.66
N GLU A 272 -11.00 -8.03 12.99
CA GLU A 272 -12.21 -8.72 13.44
C GLU A 272 -11.88 -9.86 14.41
N ASN A 273 -12.82 -10.13 15.31
CA ASN A 273 -12.78 -11.34 16.14
C ASN A 273 -13.21 -12.56 15.30
N LEU A 274 -12.23 -13.30 14.75
CA LEU A 274 -12.50 -14.48 13.94
C LEU A 274 -13.18 -15.61 14.72
N GLU A 275 -13.02 -15.71 16.03
CA GLU A 275 -13.70 -16.72 16.85
C GLU A 275 -15.22 -16.48 16.81
N LYS A 276 -15.61 -15.22 16.99
CA LYS A 276 -17.00 -14.81 16.86
C LYS A 276 -17.53 -14.99 15.44
N ALA A 277 -16.72 -14.67 14.42
CA ALA A 277 -17.09 -14.90 13.03
C ALA A 277 -17.31 -16.38 12.70
N VAL A 278 -16.55 -17.29 13.34
CA VAL A 278 -16.74 -18.75 13.25
C VAL A 278 -18.05 -19.19 13.93
N GLU A 279 -18.35 -18.65 15.10
CA GLU A 279 -19.62 -18.94 15.82
C GLU A 279 -20.84 -18.49 15.02
N GLU A 280 -20.74 -17.34 14.34
CA GLU A 280 -21.78 -16.78 13.47
C GLU A 280 -21.85 -17.47 12.09
N GLY A 281 -20.97 -18.41 11.78
CA GLY A 281 -20.93 -19.14 10.50
C GLY A 281 -20.41 -18.31 9.31
N ARG A 282 -19.86 -17.12 9.55
CA ARG A 282 -19.26 -16.23 8.53
C ARG A 282 -17.85 -16.66 8.14
N PHE A 283 -17.14 -17.31 9.06
CA PHE A 283 -15.79 -17.80 8.83
C PHE A 283 -15.69 -19.31 9.13
N ARG A 284 -14.96 -20.06 8.31
CA ARG A 284 -14.82 -21.51 8.49
C ARG A 284 -13.89 -21.82 9.65
N ARG A 285 -14.31 -22.72 10.52
CA ARG A 285 -13.54 -23.17 11.69
C ARG A 285 -12.21 -23.84 11.30
N ASP A 286 -12.23 -24.65 10.23
CA ASP A 286 -11.05 -25.36 9.75
C ASP A 286 -9.98 -24.39 9.19
N LEU A 287 -10.36 -23.37 8.43
CA LEU A 287 -9.46 -22.33 7.96
C LEU A 287 -8.91 -21.50 9.12
N TYR A 288 -9.77 -21.13 10.08
CA TYR A 288 -9.35 -20.38 11.28
C TYR A 288 -8.21 -21.10 12.01
N HIS A 289 -8.35 -22.40 12.28
CA HIS A 289 -7.30 -23.17 12.96
C HIS A 289 -6.02 -23.26 12.13
N ARG A 290 -6.11 -23.30 10.80
CA ARG A 290 -4.94 -23.32 9.93
C ARG A 290 -4.22 -21.98 9.87
N LEU A 291 -4.94 -20.86 9.97
CA LEU A 291 -4.34 -19.53 10.02
C LEU A 291 -3.79 -19.16 11.42
N LYS A 292 -4.37 -19.72 12.48
CA LYS A 292 -4.01 -19.45 13.89
C LYS A 292 -2.83 -20.31 14.40
N GLU A 293 -1.92 -20.76 13.54
CA GLU A 293 -0.75 -21.54 13.98
C GLU A 293 0.17 -20.70 14.89
N PHE A 294 0.40 -19.44 14.54
CA PHE A 294 1.12 -18.46 15.36
C PHE A 294 0.38 -17.11 15.34
N VAL A 295 0.14 -16.53 16.51
CA VAL A 295 -0.63 -15.28 16.62
C VAL A 295 0.24 -14.15 17.11
N ILE A 296 0.24 -13.02 16.40
CA ILE A 296 0.84 -11.75 16.86
C ILE A 296 -0.31 -10.77 17.11
N LYS A 297 -0.43 -10.24 18.34
CA LYS A 297 -1.39 -9.20 18.66
C LYS A 297 -0.69 -7.85 18.71
N ILE A 298 -1.16 -6.90 17.93
CA ILE A 298 -0.64 -5.53 17.90
C ILE A 298 -1.57 -4.68 18.77
N PRO A 299 -1.07 -4.08 19.85
CA PRO A 299 -1.87 -3.19 20.67
C PRO A 299 -2.16 -1.88 19.95
N PRO A 300 -3.28 -1.21 20.25
CA PRO A 300 -3.59 0.11 19.71
C PRO A 300 -2.58 1.15 20.21
N LEU A 301 -2.42 2.24 19.45
CA LEU A 301 -1.42 3.27 19.73
C LEU A 301 -1.60 3.92 21.12
N ARG A 302 -2.84 4.07 21.57
CA ARG A 302 -3.19 4.60 22.92
C ARG A 302 -2.61 3.78 24.08
N GLU A 303 -2.30 2.50 23.85
CA GLU A 303 -1.64 1.61 24.81
C GLU A 303 -0.11 1.65 24.69
N CYS A 304 0.43 2.26 23.63
CA CYS A 304 1.85 2.39 23.32
C CYS A 304 2.28 3.86 23.31
N ARG A 305 1.97 4.62 24.36
CA ARG A 305 2.20 6.07 24.40
C ARG A 305 3.66 6.46 24.15
N GLU A 306 4.61 5.62 24.57
CA GLU A 306 6.05 5.81 24.35
C GLU A 306 6.43 5.88 22.86
N ASP A 307 5.60 5.34 21.97
CA ASP A 307 5.83 5.33 20.53
C ASP A 307 5.27 6.58 19.84
N ILE A 308 4.37 7.37 20.47
CA ILE A 308 3.64 8.46 19.82
C ILE A 308 4.59 9.53 19.29
N LEU A 309 5.45 10.10 20.16
CA LEU A 309 6.37 11.17 19.75
C LEU A 309 7.44 10.68 18.76
N PRO A 310 8.10 9.53 18.96
CA PRO A 310 9.01 8.99 17.96
C PRO A 310 8.36 8.75 16.58
N LEU A 311 7.11 8.27 16.57
CA LEU A 311 6.34 8.09 15.34
C LEU A 311 5.97 9.44 14.70
N ALA A 312 5.55 10.42 15.50
CA ALA A 312 5.22 11.75 15.02
C ALA A 312 6.43 12.43 14.37
N GLU A 313 7.61 12.37 15.02
CA GLU A 313 8.85 12.89 14.45
C GLU A 313 9.23 12.19 13.14
N PHE A 314 9.15 10.86 13.11
CA PHE A 314 9.38 10.10 11.90
C PHE A 314 8.46 10.53 10.75
N PHE A 315 7.15 10.68 11.01
CA PHE A 315 6.20 11.10 9.99
C PHE A 315 6.36 12.57 9.60
N ARG A 316 6.86 13.44 10.51
CA ARG A 316 7.22 14.83 10.22
C ARG A 316 8.37 14.88 9.22
N GLU A 317 9.43 14.13 9.44
CA GLU A 317 10.56 14.05 8.52
C GLU A 317 10.13 13.56 7.14
N LEU A 318 9.35 12.48 7.11
CA LEU A 318 8.80 11.94 5.87
C LEU A 318 7.92 12.98 5.14
N ALA A 319 7.07 13.70 5.86
CA ALA A 319 6.21 14.73 5.29
C ALA A 319 7.02 15.95 4.81
N ASN A 320 8.09 16.36 5.52
CA ASN A 320 8.99 17.39 5.07
C ASN A 320 9.60 17.08 3.71
N GLU A 321 10.10 15.86 3.54
CA GLU A 321 10.66 15.41 2.27
C GLU A 321 9.61 15.36 1.16
N GLU A 322 8.42 14.79 1.45
CA GLU A 322 7.35 14.62 0.47
C GLU A 322 6.78 15.97 -0.01
N LEU A 323 6.64 16.92 0.91
CA LEU A 323 6.00 18.22 0.66
C LEU A 323 6.99 19.36 0.37
N GLY A 324 8.30 19.10 0.40
CA GLY A 324 9.33 20.11 0.25
C GLY A 324 9.31 21.14 1.38
N ARG A 325 8.97 20.73 2.61
CA ARG A 325 8.94 21.57 3.82
C ARG A 325 10.17 21.33 4.67
N HIS A 326 10.42 22.25 5.63
CA HIS A 326 11.60 22.21 6.51
C HIS A 326 11.21 22.50 7.96
N THR A 327 10.19 21.82 8.47
CA THR A 327 9.83 21.91 9.89
C THR A 327 10.84 21.13 10.73
N GLU A 328 11.28 21.71 11.86
CA GLU A 328 12.36 21.17 12.70
C GLU A 328 11.83 20.29 13.84
N GLY A 329 10.54 20.40 14.19
CA GLY A 329 9.93 19.64 15.27
C GLY A 329 8.53 20.14 15.64
N PHE A 330 8.06 19.67 16.79
CA PHE A 330 6.82 20.12 17.41
C PHE A 330 7.13 21.07 18.57
N ASP A 331 6.27 22.04 18.83
CA ASP A 331 6.37 22.82 20.06
C ASP A 331 5.85 22.00 21.26
N LYS A 332 6.10 22.49 22.48
CA LYS A 332 5.73 21.79 23.72
C LYS A 332 4.23 21.57 23.87
N GLU A 333 3.42 22.44 23.31
CA GLU A 333 1.95 22.32 23.38
C GLU A 333 1.46 21.27 22.36
N ALA A 334 2.07 21.23 21.17
CA ALA A 334 1.82 20.19 20.18
C ALA A 334 2.22 18.79 20.68
N GLU A 335 3.38 18.67 21.34
CA GLU A 335 3.79 17.41 21.96
C GLU A 335 2.79 16.93 23.01
N LYS A 336 2.29 17.82 23.88
CA LYS A 336 1.26 17.50 24.87
C LYS A 336 -0.03 17.06 24.20
N GLU A 337 -0.44 17.75 23.14
CA GLU A 337 -1.65 17.40 22.41
C GLU A 337 -1.52 16.03 21.71
N LEU A 338 -0.38 15.75 21.06
CA LEU A 338 -0.10 14.43 20.49
C LEU A 338 -0.20 13.31 21.54
N MET A 339 0.33 13.55 22.73
CA MET A 339 0.29 12.57 23.84
C MET A 339 -1.11 12.42 24.48
N ARG A 340 -1.96 13.45 24.41
CA ARG A 340 -3.30 13.47 25.01
C ARG A 340 -4.33 12.72 24.16
N ARG A 341 -4.17 12.71 22.84
CA ARG A 341 -5.13 12.13 21.90
C ARG A 341 -5.25 10.62 22.03
N MET A 342 -6.45 10.11 21.79
CA MET A 342 -6.78 8.68 21.87
C MET A 342 -6.37 7.88 20.64
N TRP A 343 -6.12 8.54 19.52
CA TRP A 343 -5.71 7.93 18.25
C TRP A 343 -6.57 6.73 17.85
N ALA A 344 -7.87 6.95 17.66
CA ALA A 344 -8.82 5.91 17.28
C ALA A 344 -8.45 5.23 15.95
N GLY A 345 -7.88 6.00 15.00
CA GLY A 345 -7.31 5.49 13.74
C GLY A 345 -5.83 5.05 13.84
N ASN A 346 -5.30 4.98 15.08
CA ASN A 346 -3.96 4.50 15.39
C ASN A 346 -2.85 5.23 14.61
N VAL A 347 -1.84 4.50 14.10
CA VAL A 347 -0.69 5.05 13.38
C VAL A 347 -1.11 5.69 12.04
N ARG A 348 -2.18 5.21 11.41
CA ARG A 348 -2.71 5.80 10.17
C ARG A 348 -3.24 7.22 10.41
N GLU A 349 -3.98 7.42 11.49
CA GLU A 349 -4.46 8.74 11.90
C GLU A 349 -3.30 9.66 12.29
N LEU A 350 -2.35 9.19 13.09
CA LEU A 350 -1.17 9.94 13.47
C LEU A 350 -0.38 10.41 12.24
N LYS A 351 -0.10 9.52 11.28
CA LYS A 351 0.60 9.85 10.03
C LYS A 351 -0.13 10.94 9.25
N GLN A 352 -1.43 10.83 9.10
CA GLN A 352 -2.25 11.80 8.38
C GLN A 352 -2.27 13.15 9.08
N THR A 353 -2.50 13.19 10.39
CA THR A 353 -2.51 14.41 11.20
C THR A 353 -1.16 15.14 11.13
N VAL A 354 -0.06 14.42 11.28
CA VAL A 354 1.28 15.00 11.18
C VAL A 354 1.56 15.54 9.79
N ARG A 355 1.19 14.80 8.73
CA ARG A 355 1.36 15.26 7.34
C ARG A 355 0.60 16.56 7.07
N SER A 356 -0.64 16.65 7.52
CA SER A 356 -1.44 17.89 7.40
C SER A 356 -0.85 19.03 8.22
N ALA A 357 -0.38 18.75 9.43
CA ALA A 357 0.26 19.75 10.27
C ALA A 357 1.56 20.31 9.65
N VAL A 358 2.38 19.46 9.02
CA VAL A 358 3.57 19.89 8.26
C VAL A 358 3.19 20.76 7.06
N LEU A 359 2.12 20.38 6.32
CA LEU A 359 1.63 21.17 5.19
C LEU A 359 1.19 22.58 5.61
N LEU A 360 0.49 22.69 6.75
CA LEU A 360 -0.07 23.92 7.28
C LEU A 360 0.91 24.75 8.13
N ALA A 361 2.09 24.22 8.43
CA ALA A 361 3.09 24.91 9.22
C ALA A 361 3.63 26.14 8.50
N GLU A 362 3.66 27.29 9.19
CA GLU A 362 4.19 28.57 8.70
C GLU A 362 5.59 28.86 9.24
N GLY A 363 6.01 28.15 10.31
CA GLY A 363 7.30 28.33 10.98
C GLY A 363 8.15 27.05 11.00
N ARG A 364 9.25 27.12 11.77
CA ARG A 364 10.13 25.95 11.96
C ARG A 364 9.54 24.88 12.88
N LEU A 365 8.71 25.29 13.86
CA LEU A 365 8.04 24.39 14.78
C LEU A 365 6.55 24.30 14.45
N ILE A 366 6.00 23.11 14.60
CA ILE A 366 4.58 22.82 14.41
C ILE A 366 3.86 23.07 15.73
N GLY A 367 2.90 24.01 15.73
CA GLY A 367 2.08 24.32 16.90
C GLY A 367 0.86 23.40 17.05
N ALA A 368 0.27 23.39 18.27
CA ALA A 368 -0.90 22.59 18.59
C ALA A 368 -2.13 22.96 17.74
N ASP A 369 -2.28 24.22 17.34
CA ASP A 369 -3.33 24.73 16.47
C ASP A 369 -3.35 24.03 15.11
N ARG A 370 -2.19 23.63 14.60
CA ARG A 370 -2.04 22.94 13.31
C ARG A 370 -2.40 21.45 13.40
N LEU A 371 -2.37 20.87 14.59
CA LEU A 371 -2.83 19.50 14.84
C LEU A 371 -4.37 19.42 14.91
N GLU A 372 -5.06 20.48 15.32
CA GLU A 372 -6.52 20.52 15.48
C GLU A 372 -7.28 20.68 14.16
N ALA A 373 -6.66 21.20 13.12
CA ALA A 373 -7.30 21.57 11.87
C ALA A 373 -8.07 20.43 11.16
N GLU A 374 -7.74 19.16 11.44
CA GLU A 374 -8.47 18.01 10.87
C GLU A 374 -9.57 17.45 11.77
N SER A 375 -9.49 17.64 13.09
CA SER A 375 -10.54 17.10 13.97
C SER A 375 -11.90 17.76 13.74
N THR A 376 -11.92 19.02 13.30
CA THR A 376 -13.12 19.74 12.90
C THR A 376 -13.63 19.37 11.51
N ALA A 377 -12.73 19.03 10.56
CA ALA A 377 -13.12 18.58 9.21
C ALA A 377 -13.66 17.14 9.21
N GLN A 378 -13.11 16.24 10.05
CA GLN A 378 -13.61 14.87 10.19
C GLN A 378 -14.89 14.79 11.05
N ALA A 379 -15.10 15.68 12.00
CA ALA A 379 -16.39 15.79 12.68
C ALA A 379 -17.54 16.17 11.72
N GLY A 380 -17.23 16.82 10.59
CA GLY A 380 -18.18 17.09 9.51
C GLY A 380 -18.38 15.95 8.51
N SER A 381 -17.39 15.05 8.33
CA SER A 381 -17.42 13.98 7.32
C SER A 381 -17.65 12.57 7.88
N SER A 382 -17.46 12.34 9.18
CA SER A 382 -17.67 11.06 9.86
C SER A 382 -19.13 10.85 10.31
N LEU A 383 -20.08 11.44 9.61
CA LEU A 383 -21.53 11.32 9.87
C LEU A 383 -22.17 10.08 9.20
N LEU A 384 -21.37 9.11 8.79
CA LEU A 384 -21.88 7.83 8.30
C LEU A 384 -21.88 6.76 9.40
N LEU A 385 -23.00 6.73 10.13
CA LEU A 385 -23.88 5.60 10.49
C LEU A 385 -23.29 4.32 11.12
N LYS A 386 -23.65 4.06 12.42
CA LYS A 386 -24.27 2.77 12.80
C LYS A 386 -24.70 2.67 14.29
N ASP A 387 -25.09 3.78 14.91
CA ASP A 387 -25.73 3.70 16.24
C ASP A 387 -27.07 4.45 16.19
N GLY A 388 -28.19 3.72 16.07
CA GLY A 388 -29.53 4.28 15.85
C GLY A 388 -29.98 5.28 16.94
N ASN A 389 -29.47 5.16 18.18
CA ASN A 389 -29.76 6.11 19.24
C ASN A 389 -28.99 7.44 19.08
N ALA A 390 -27.74 7.41 18.69
CA ALA A 390 -26.95 8.61 18.46
C ALA A 390 -27.46 9.42 17.25
N GLU A 391 -27.95 8.74 16.22
CA GLU A 391 -28.53 9.37 15.03
C GLU A 391 -29.87 10.04 15.36
N ARG A 392 -30.69 9.38 16.13
CA ARG A 392 -31.97 9.95 16.63
C ARG A 392 -31.76 11.25 17.42
N GLU A 393 -30.79 11.25 18.36
CA GLU A 393 -30.47 12.45 19.15
C GLU A 393 -29.95 13.61 18.29
N ARG A 394 -29.14 13.33 17.26
CA ARG A 394 -28.65 14.37 16.31
C ARG A 394 -29.79 14.99 15.52
N ILE A 395 -30.71 14.18 15.00
CA ILE A 395 -31.87 14.68 14.28
C ILE A 395 -32.74 15.56 15.21
N VAL A 396 -32.93 15.16 16.45
CA VAL A 396 -33.69 15.95 17.44
C VAL A 396 -33.00 17.27 17.76
N ARG A 397 -31.66 17.28 17.95
CA ARG A 397 -30.90 18.51 18.19
C ARG A 397 -30.91 19.46 16.99
N ALA A 398 -30.74 18.94 15.79
CA ALA A 398 -30.79 19.73 14.57
C ALA A 398 -32.21 20.32 14.31
N LEU A 399 -33.26 19.56 14.61
CA LEU A 399 -34.64 20.06 14.56
C LEU A 399 -34.87 21.18 15.58
N ALA A 400 -34.34 21.06 16.79
CA ALA A 400 -34.43 22.10 17.80
C ALA A 400 -33.67 23.37 17.41
N GLN A 401 -32.47 23.24 16.81
CA GLN A 401 -31.68 24.37 16.29
C GLN A 401 -32.34 25.09 15.10
N ALA A 402 -33.11 24.36 14.31
CA ALA A 402 -33.79 24.87 13.13
C ALA A 402 -35.26 25.25 13.40
N ASP A 403 -35.67 25.37 14.68
CA ASP A 403 -37.06 25.67 15.08
C ASP A 403 -38.13 24.81 14.36
N GLY A 404 -37.79 23.54 14.11
CA GLY A 404 -38.66 22.59 13.41
C GLY A 404 -38.66 22.72 11.88
N ASN A 405 -37.88 23.63 11.30
CA ASN A 405 -37.76 23.77 9.85
C ASN A 405 -36.99 22.60 9.24
N ARG A 406 -37.73 21.73 8.55
CA ARG A 406 -37.16 20.49 7.96
C ARG A 406 -36.18 20.74 6.83
N GLU A 407 -36.29 21.87 6.12
CA GLU A 407 -35.36 22.23 5.05
C GLU A 407 -34.00 22.65 5.61
N MET A 408 -34.07 23.52 6.62
CA MET A 408 -32.88 23.97 7.33
C MET A 408 -32.23 22.84 8.12
N THR A 409 -33.03 21.94 8.71
CA THR A 409 -32.52 20.72 9.38
C THR A 409 -31.82 19.78 8.42
N ALA A 410 -32.35 19.57 7.22
CA ALA A 410 -31.70 18.74 6.19
C ALA A 410 -30.39 19.36 5.75
N GLY A 411 -30.31 20.69 5.60
CA GLY A 411 -29.10 21.44 5.32
C GLY A 411 -28.03 21.31 6.43
N LEU A 412 -28.44 21.48 7.70
CA LEU A 412 -27.59 21.34 8.88
C LEU A 412 -27.00 19.92 9.03
N LEU A 413 -27.75 18.89 8.62
CA LEU A 413 -27.33 17.49 8.67
C LEU A 413 -26.66 17.02 7.40
N GLY A 414 -26.57 17.85 6.35
CA GLY A 414 -25.94 17.48 5.07
C GLY A 414 -26.64 16.35 4.32
N ILE A 415 -27.97 16.15 4.54
CA ILE A 415 -28.75 15.07 3.93
C ILE A 415 -29.91 15.63 3.10
N SER A 416 -30.46 14.82 2.18
CA SER A 416 -31.64 15.23 1.42
C SER A 416 -32.89 15.29 2.30
N ARG A 417 -33.87 16.17 1.93
CA ARG A 417 -35.15 16.23 2.60
C ARG A 417 -35.90 14.90 2.68
N THR A 418 -35.78 14.10 1.62
CA THR A 418 -36.38 12.77 1.54
C THR A 418 -35.73 11.80 2.53
N THR A 419 -34.39 11.86 2.65
CA THR A 419 -33.63 11.05 3.62
C THR A 419 -33.98 11.43 5.06
N LEU A 420 -34.04 12.74 5.36
CA LEU A 420 -34.47 13.23 6.68
C LEU A 420 -35.87 12.75 7.03
N TYR A 421 -36.85 12.85 6.10
CA TYR A 421 -38.20 12.39 6.31
C TYR A 421 -38.27 10.89 6.62
N ASN A 422 -37.59 10.07 5.88
CA ASN A 422 -37.54 8.61 6.09
C ASN A 422 -36.93 8.27 7.46
N LYS A 423 -35.85 8.94 7.87
CA LYS A 423 -35.23 8.75 9.17
C LYS A 423 -36.09 9.25 10.33
N MET A 424 -36.73 10.38 10.18
CA MET A 424 -37.70 10.86 11.19
C MET A 424 -38.86 9.89 11.37
N LYS A 425 -39.31 9.22 10.31
CA LYS A 425 -40.35 8.18 10.36
C LYS A 425 -39.82 6.91 11.04
N GLU A 426 -38.62 6.49 10.71
CA GLU A 426 -37.96 5.32 11.28
C GLU A 426 -37.71 5.45 12.78
N TYR A 427 -37.30 6.65 13.24
CA TYR A 427 -37.01 6.92 14.66
C TYR A 427 -38.22 7.45 15.45
N GLY A 428 -39.42 7.51 14.84
CA GLY A 428 -40.65 7.95 15.53
C GLY A 428 -40.67 9.42 16.00
N ILE A 429 -39.88 10.29 15.32
CA ILE A 429 -39.74 11.72 15.68
C ILE A 429 -40.87 12.58 15.08
N MET A 430 -41.78 11.99 14.32
CA MET A 430 -42.95 12.75 13.78
C MET A 430 -43.94 13.09 14.88
N GLN A 431 -44.10 14.38 15.20
CA GLN A 431 -45.26 14.84 15.95
C GLN A 431 -46.54 14.56 15.14
N LYS A 432 -47.53 13.88 15.76
CA LYS A 432 -48.89 13.81 15.24
C LYS A 432 -49.37 15.25 15.01
N LYS A 433 -49.78 15.58 13.78
CA LYS A 433 -50.61 16.78 13.54
C LYS A 433 -51.80 16.70 14.47
N SER A 434 -51.89 17.59 15.44
CA SER A 434 -53.15 17.89 16.11
C SER A 434 -54.08 18.47 15.05
N GLU A 435 -55.13 17.74 14.78
CA GLU A 435 -56.31 18.27 14.09
C GLU A 435 -56.82 19.50 14.84
N LYS A 436 -56.90 20.62 14.17
CA LYS A 436 -57.87 21.67 14.36
C LYS A 436 -58.27 22.17 12.98
#